data_d6c18613980a6ec777c55c0b794037cf
#
_entry.id   d6c18613980a6ec777c55c0b794037cf
#
_cell.length_a   1.000
_cell.length_b   1.000
_cell.length_c   1.000
_cell.angle_alpha   90.00
_cell.angle_beta   90.00
_cell.angle_gamma   90.00
#
_symmetry.space_group_name_H-M   'P 1'
#
loop_
_entity.id
_entity.type
_entity.pdbx_description
1 polymer ?
#
loop_
_entity_poly.entity_id
_entity_poly.type
_entity_poly.pdbx_seq_one_letter_code
_entity_poly.pdbx_strand_id
1 'polypeptide(L)'
;MWSRLTDAAGDLALYLGVGALLGVAGSWLLARLVKRRTRGLEPHEFATLADHREALLHSIREGIIAVDPANRVTMANDGALDLLGLDGRVVGQQIDDLDLPPQVAAVLTAGDDSQDVVLLVGERVVVFNQRSASSRGEGIGTVTTMRDRTDLVSMQSQLSSNLSITDTLRAQTHEFANQLHTISGLVQPASTTRSPSSSAA
;
A
#
# COMPACT_ATOMS: atom_id res chain seq x y z
N MET A 1 4.95 -32.08 79.26
CA MET A 1 5.45 -30.94 78.46
C MET A 1 5.74 -31.35 76.98
N TRP A 2 6.24 -32.52 76.74
CA TRP A 2 6.53 -33.07 75.37
C TRP A 2 5.28 -33.36 74.53
N SER A 3 4.14 -33.80 75.16
CA SER A 3 2.91 -34.07 74.39
C SER A 3 2.30 -32.84 73.70
N ARG A 4 2.41 -31.65 74.34
CA ARG A 4 1.92 -30.40 73.70
C ARG A 4 2.73 -29.95 72.54
N LEU A 5 4.04 -30.27 72.46
CA LEU A 5 4.91 -29.95 71.37
C LEU A 5 4.63 -30.87 70.17
N THR A 6 4.28 -32.13 70.40
CA THR A 6 3.94 -33.04 69.32
C THR A 6 2.58 -32.73 68.70
N ASP A 7 1.59 -32.30 69.55
CA ASP A 7 0.29 -31.89 69.04
C ASP A 7 0.38 -30.59 68.24
N ALA A 8 1.19 -29.59 68.69
CA ALA A 8 1.40 -28.35 68.01
C ALA A 8 2.15 -28.56 66.69
N ALA A 9 3.09 -29.51 66.60
CA ALA A 9 3.79 -29.87 65.38
C ALA A 9 2.84 -30.54 64.34
N GLY A 10 1.90 -31.36 64.81
CA GLY A 10 0.87 -31.98 63.99
C GLY A 10 -0.07 -30.95 63.35
N ASP A 11 -0.56 -30.00 64.16
CA ASP A 11 -1.43 -28.92 63.68
C ASP A 11 -0.71 -28.03 62.68
N LEU A 12 0.55 -27.68 62.92
CA LEU A 12 1.35 -26.90 62.00
C LEU A 12 1.56 -27.61 60.67
N ALA A 13 1.87 -28.92 60.70
CA ALA A 13 2.01 -29.73 59.50
C ALA A 13 0.70 -29.81 58.71
N LEU A 14 -0.44 -29.89 59.39
CA LEU A 14 -1.76 -29.92 58.79
C LEU A 14 -2.10 -28.59 58.09
N TYR A 15 -1.84 -27.44 58.74
CA TYR A 15 -2.05 -26.12 58.13
C TYR A 15 -1.12 -25.88 56.94
N LEU A 16 0.13 -26.29 57.03
CA LEU A 16 1.08 -26.20 55.88
C LEU A 16 0.64 -27.08 54.73
N GLY A 17 0.16 -28.30 55.02
CA GLY A 17 -0.35 -29.23 54.01
C GLY A 17 -1.57 -28.69 53.27
N VAL A 18 -2.53 -28.17 54.01
CA VAL A 18 -3.75 -27.56 53.48
C VAL A 18 -3.41 -26.30 52.66
N GLY A 19 -2.52 -25.45 53.17
CA GLY A 19 -2.06 -24.25 52.46
C GLY A 19 -1.36 -24.56 51.14
N ALA A 20 -0.48 -25.56 51.16
CA ALA A 20 0.21 -26.03 49.94
C ALA A 20 -0.78 -26.61 48.90
N LEU A 21 -1.75 -27.38 49.35
CA LEU A 21 -2.77 -27.98 48.47
C LEU A 21 -3.67 -26.93 47.83
N LEU A 22 -4.09 -25.94 48.58
CA LEU A 22 -4.87 -24.80 48.09
C LEU A 22 -4.05 -23.94 47.12
N GLY A 23 -2.77 -23.72 47.41
CA GLY A 23 -1.84 -22.99 46.53
C GLY A 23 -1.67 -23.68 45.19
N VAL A 24 -1.43 -24.99 45.19
CA VAL A 24 -1.30 -25.77 43.95
C VAL A 24 -2.61 -25.82 43.17
N ALA A 25 -3.73 -26.05 43.83
CA ALA A 25 -5.06 -26.07 43.19
C ALA A 25 -5.42 -24.70 42.60
N GLY A 26 -5.15 -23.60 43.31
CA GLY A 26 -5.36 -22.24 42.84
C GLY A 26 -4.49 -21.90 41.62
N SER A 27 -3.20 -22.23 41.67
CA SER A 27 -2.28 -22.04 40.57
C SER A 27 -2.68 -22.83 39.32
N TRP A 28 -3.10 -24.09 39.51
CA TRP A 28 -3.58 -24.94 38.43
C TRP A 28 -4.86 -24.39 37.78
N LEU A 29 -5.82 -23.94 38.61
CA LEU A 29 -7.07 -23.34 38.13
C LEU A 29 -6.80 -22.05 37.36
N LEU A 30 -5.93 -21.20 37.88
CA LEU A 30 -5.55 -19.95 37.24
C LEU A 30 -4.88 -20.21 35.91
N ALA A 31 -3.91 -21.12 35.84
CA ALA A 31 -3.25 -21.51 34.59
C ALA A 31 -4.27 -22.05 33.55
N ARG A 32 -5.24 -22.85 34.03
CA ARG A 32 -6.28 -23.38 33.14
C ARG A 32 -7.24 -22.29 32.63
N LEU A 33 -7.59 -21.30 33.45
CA LEU A 33 -8.42 -20.16 33.07
C LEU A 33 -7.70 -19.25 32.03
N VAL A 34 -6.44 -18.96 32.27
CA VAL A 34 -5.60 -18.20 31.36
C VAL A 34 -5.50 -18.93 30.01
N LYS A 35 -5.16 -20.22 30.03
CA LYS A 35 -5.04 -21.03 28.81
C LYS A 35 -6.35 -21.13 28.02
N ARG A 36 -7.50 -21.15 28.68
CA ARG A 36 -8.82 -21.11 28.02
C ARG A 36 -9.14 -19.75 27.41
N ARG A 37 -8.73 -18.64 28.05
CA ARG A 37 -8.96 -17.28 27.52
C ARG A 37 -8.03 -16.92 26.37
N THR A 38 -6.79 -17.44 26.36
CA THR A 38 -5.81 -17.24 25.28
C THR A 38 -5.97 -18.22 24.13
N ARG A 39 -7.09 -18.97 24.06
CA ARG A 39 -7.34 -19.98 23.00
C ARG A 39 -6.24 -21.04 22.86
N GLY A 40 -5.44 -21.25 23.90
CA GLY A 40 -4.35 -22.24 23.92
C GLY A 40 -3.05 -21.77 23.31
N LEU A 41 -2.95 -20.51 22.88
CA LEU A 41 -1.68 -19.96 22.40
C LEU A 41 -0.75 -19.65 23.57
N GLU A 42 0.51 -20.02 23.44
CA GLU A 42 1.53 -19.69 24.44
C GLU A 42 1.97 -18.22 24.28
N PRO A 43 2.45 -17.56 25.35
CA PRO A 43 2.84 -16.14 25.29
C PRO A 43 3.86 -15.81 24.21
N HIS A 44 4.76 -16.75 23.87
CA HIS A 44 5.73 -16.57 22.80
C HIS A 44 5.12 -16.68 21.40
N GLU A 45 4.03 -17.42 21.23
CA GLU A 45 3.33 -17.48 19.94
C GLU A 45 2.63 -16.15 19.60
N PHE A 46 2.17 -15.41 20.62
CA PHE A 46 1.63 -14.06 20.42
C PHE A 46 2.71 -13.06 20.00
N ALA A 47 3.89 -13.12 20.60
CA ALA A 47 5.03 -12.29 20.22
C ALA A 47 5.45 -12.60 18.77
N THR A 48 5.61 -13.87 18.45
CA THR A 48 5.98 -14.31 17.08
C THR A 48 4.91 -13.92 16.03
N LEU A 49 3.63 -13.98 16.40
CA LEU A 49 2.55 -13.58 15.49
C LEU A 49 2.51 -12.06 15.29
N ALA A 50 2.80 -11.28 16.34
CA ALA A 50 2.92 -9.83 16.25
C ALA A 50 4.12 -9.42 15.41
N ASP A 51 5.29 -9.98 15.69
CA ASP A 51 6.54 -9.76 14.95
C ASP A 51 6.39 -10.17 13.46
N HIS A 52 5.70 -11.29 13.20
CA HIS A 52 5.45 -11.74 11.83
C HIS A 52 4.49 -10.80 11.08
N ARG A 53 3.48 -10.28 11.76
CA ARG A 53 2.57 -9.28 11.20
C ARG A 53 3.29 -7.97 10.88
N GLU A 54 4.13 -7.52 11.77
CA GLU A 54 4.93 -6.32 11.60
C GLU A 54 5.94 -6.50 10.45
N ALA A 55 6.66 -7.63 10.41
CA ALA A 55 7.58 -7.95 9.33
C ALA A 55 6.89 -8.06 7.96
N LEU A 56 5.68 -8.61 7.89
CA LEU A 56 4.90 -8.67 6.65
C LEU A 56 4.50 -7.27 6.18
N LEU A 57 4.06 -6.40 7.07
CA LEU A 57 3.69 -5.03 6.73
C LEU A 57 4.90 -4.20 6.26
N HIS A 58 6.08 -4.41 6.84
CA HIS A 58 7.34 -3.76 6.44
C HIS A 58 7.93 -4.31 5.13
N SER A 59 7.62 -5.56 4.76
CA SER A 59 8.12 -6.17 3.52
C SER A 59 7.33 -5.74 2.27
N ILE A 60 6.17 -5.15 2.44
CA ILE A 60 5.31 -4.67 1.36
C ILE A 60 5.81 -3.28 0.92
N ARG A 61 6.22 -3.14 -0.34
CA ARG A 61 6.63 -1.86 -0.94
C ARG A 61 5.48 -0.87 -1.12
N GLU A 62 4.29 -1.23 -0.67
CA GLU A 62 3.10 -0.39 -0.70
C GLU A 62 2.92 0.31 0.65
N GLY A 63 2.50 1.57 0.61
CA GLY A 63 2.06 2.27 1.81
C GLY A 63 0.71 1.73 2.26
N ILE A 64 0.56 1.50 3.54
CA ILE A 64 -0.72 1.10 4.15
C ILE A 64 -0.98 2.00 5.35
N ILE A 65 -2.15 2.63 5.37
CA ILE A 65 -2.64 3.42 6.51
C ILE A 65 -4.07 3.00 6.82
N ALA A 66 -4.38 2.85 8.10
CA ALA A 66 -5.73 2.59 8.58
C ALA A 66 -6.19 3.72 9.49
N VAL A 67 -7.46 4.08 9.34
CA VAL A 67 -8.10 5.20 10.05
C VAL A 67 -9.38 4.69 10.71
N ASP A 68 -9.67 5.10 11.93
CA ASP A 68 -10.92 4.78 12.61
C ASP A 68 -12.08 5.71 12.15
N PRO A 69 -13.33 5.44 12.56
CA PRO A 69 -14.46 6.29 12.21
C PRO A 69 -14.38 7.74 12.73
N ALA A 70 -13.45 8.03 13.65
CA ALA A 70 -13.17 9.37 14.15
C ALA A 70 -12.00 10.04 13.42
N ASN A 71 -11.56 9.49 12.28
CA ASN A 71 -10.43 9.98 11.47
C ASN A 71 -9.08 9.95 12.21
N ARG A 72 -8.90 9.04 13.18
CA ARG A 72 -7.62 8.82 13.84
C ARG A 72 -6.86 7.68 13.17
N VAL A 73 -5.57 7.89 12.97
CA VAL A 73 -4.69 6.83 12.45
C VAL A 73 -4.56 5.71 13.48
N THR A 74 -4.97 4.52 13.10
CA THR A 74 -4.86 3.31 13.93
C THR A 74 -3.65 2.46 13.55
N MET A 75 -3.20 2.57 12.29
CA MET A 75 -2.04 1.86 11.77
C MET A 75 -1.45 2.63 10.60
N ALA A 76 -0.12 2.65 10.52
CA ALA A 76 0.62 3.08 9.33
C ALA A 76 1.91 2.25 9.24
N ASN A 77 2.29 1.82 8.03
CA ASN A 77 3.58 1.19 7.80
C ASN A 77 4.61 2.22 7.29
N ASP A 78 5.88 1.83 7.27
CA ASP A 78 6.98 2.71 6.82
C ASP A 78 6.78 3.19 5.38
N GLY A 79 6.23 2.33 4.50
CA GLY A 79 5.91 2.72 3.13
C GLY A 79 4.89 3.86 3.05
N ALA A 80 3.88 3.89 3.94
CA ALA A 80 2.93 4.98 4.01
C ALA A 80 3.59 6.28 4.50
N LEU A 81 4.43 6.19 5.53
CA LEU A 81 5.15 7.33 6.05
C LEU A 81 6.07 7.95 4.99
N ASP A 82 6.84 7.12 4.28
CA ASP A 82 7.73 7.56 3.21
C ASP A 82 6.97 8.20 2.04
N LEU A 83 5.87 7.56 1.58
CA LEU A 83 5.07 8.07 0.47
C LEU A 83 4.35 9.38 0.80
N LEU A 84 3.92 9.55 2.04
CA LEU A 84 3.22 10.74 2.51
C LEU A 84 4.18 11.84 3.02
N GLY A 85 5.48 11.55 3.15
CA GLY A 85 6.47 12.47 3.70
C GLY A 85 6.25 12.77 5.18
N LEU A 86 5.72 11.79 5.93
CA LEU A 86 5.43 11.94 7.35
C LEU A 86 6.57 11.40 8.21
N ASP A 87 7.01 12.20 9.17
CA ASP A 87 8.03 11.81 10.13
C ASP A 87 7.42 11.48 11.50
N GLY A 88 7.93 10.43 12.14
CA GLY A 88 7.60 10.10 13.52
C GLY A 88 6.34 9.25 13.71
N ARG A 89 5.78 9.28 14.93
CA ARG A 89 4.59 8.49 15.31
C ARG A 89 3.31 9.20 14.90
N VAL A 90 2.67 8.72 13.84
CA VAL A 90 1.36 9.20 13.38
C VAL A 90 0.19 8.43 14.02
N VAL A 91 0.44 7.22 14.54
CA VAL A 91 -0.60 6.39 15.17
C VAL A 91 -1.19 7.09 16.40
N GLY A 92 -2.51 7.22 16.42
CA GLY A 92 -3.27 7.93 17.45
C GLY A 92 -3.53 9.41 17.14
N GLN A 93 -2.90 9.99 16.11
CA GLN A 93 -3.15 11.37 15.69
C GLN A 93 -4.37 11.44 14.75
N GLN A 94 -5.00 12.60 14.68
CA GLN A 94 -6.04 12.87 13.69
C GLN A 94 -5.43 13.16 12.33
N ILE A 95 -6.10 12.77 11.25
CA ILE A 95 -5.64 13.07 9.89
C ILE A 95 -5.49 14.58 9.68
N ASP A 96 -6.39 15.38 10.25
CA ASP A 96 -6.36 16.84 10.12
C ASP A 96 -5.19 17.51 10.86
N ASP A 97 -4.58 16.82 11.83
CA ASP A 97 -3.41 17.29 12.57
C ASP A 97 -2.08 16.94 11.86
N LEU A 98 -2.13 16.11 10.81
CA LEU A 98 -0.96 15.72 10.03
C LEU A 98 -0.68 16.74 8.92
N ASP A 99 0.60 16.98 8.66
CA ASP A 99 1.03 17.87 7.55
C ASP A 99 0.87 17.17 6.20
N LEU A 100 -0.39 17.00 5.79
CA LEU A 100 -0.78 16.34 4.55
C LEU A 100 -1.36 17.31 3.53
N PRO A 101 -1.11 17.11 2.23
CA PRO A 101 -1.84 17.83 1.19
C PRO A 101 -3.36 17.65 1.36
N PRO A 102 -4.18 18.72 1.20
CA PRO A 102 -5.63 18.64 1.43
C PRO A 102 -6.34 17.53 0.63
N GLN A 103 -5.85 17.25 -0.58
CA GLN A 103 -6.40 16.19 -1.43
C GLN A 103 -6.13 14.80 -0.85
N VAL A 104 -4.97 14.58 -0.23
CA VAL A 104 -4.62 13.32 0.43
C VAL A 104 -5.46 13.14 1.69
N ALA A 105 -5.55 14.18 2.53
CA ALA A 105 -6.39 14.17 3.72
C ALA A 105 -7.86 13.85 3.36
N ALA A 106 -8.39 14.46 2.29
CA ALA A 106 -9.74 14.19 1.80
C ALA A 106 -9.96 12.72 1.40
N VAL A 107 -8.99 12.09 0.73
CA VAL A 107 -9.07 10.67 0.38
C VAL A 107 -9.04 9.79 1.63
N LEU A 108 -8.17 10.09 2.60
CA LEU A 108 -8.04 9.28 3.80
C LEU A 108 -9.27 9.37 4.73
N THR A 109 -10.00 10.49 4.68
CA THR A 109 -11.19 10.74 5.51
C THR A 109 -12.52 10.50 4.80
N ALA A 110 -12.52 10.17 3.50
CA ALA A 110 -13.73 10.00 2.69
C ALA A 110 -14.69 8.93 3.23
N GLY A 111 -14.16 7.90 3.92
CA GLY A 111 -14.97 6.85 4.54
C GLY A 111 -15.57 5.83 3.57
N ASP A 112 -15.55 6.10 2.27
CA ASP A 112 -16.14 5.29 1.22
C ASP A 112 -15.07 4.44 0.50
N ASP A 113 -15.50 3.34 -0.09
CA ASP A 113 -14.63 2.52 -0.94
C ASP A 113 -14.25 3.30 -2.20
N SER A 114 -12.97 3.54 -2.40
CA SER A 114 -12.44 4.19 -3.60
C SER A 114 -11.32 3.37 -4.21
N GLN A 115 -11.21 3.41 -5.54
CA GLN A 115 -10.20 2.65 -6.27
C GLN A 115 -9.47 3.56 -7.28
N ASP A 116 -8.18 3.31 -7.40
CA ASP A 116 -7.32 3.95 -8.41
C ASP A 116 -7.36 5.51 -8.38
N VAL A 117 -7.49 6.10 -7.19
CA VAL A 117 -7.39 7.56 -7.04
C VAL A 117 -5.93 7.96 -7.20
N VAL A 118 -5.62 8.69 -8.26
CA VAL A 118 -4.26 9.11 -8.59
C VAL A 118 -4.04 10.54 -8.09
N LEU A 119 -3.07 10.73 -7.20
CA LEU A 119 -2.69 12.04 -6.67
C LEU A 119 -1.19 12.27 -6.82
N LEU A 120 -0.82 13.54 -6.94
CA LEU A 120 0.57 13.97 -6.86
C LEU A 120 0.89 14.30 -5.39
N VAL A 121 1.85 13.59 -4.80
CA VAL A 121 2.33 13.77 -3.43
C VAL A 121 3.80 14.16 -3.50
N GLY A 122 4.10 15.44 -3.29
CA GLY A 122 5.41 15.99 -3.62
C GLY A 122 5.73 15.82 -5.10
N GLU A 123 6.79 15.07 -5.41
CA GLU A 123 7.21 14.76 -6.79
C GLU A 123 6.76 13.36 -7.24
N ARG A 124 6.01 12.63 -6.41
CA ARG A 124 5.61 11.24 -6.66
C ARG A 124 4.16 11.17 -7.16
N VAL A 125 3.92 10.32 -8.13
CA VAL A 125 2.56 9.93 -8.56
C VAL A 125 2.13 8.73 -7.76
N VAL A 126 1.19 8.92 -6.83
CA VAL A 126 0.74 7.89 -5.91
C VAL A 126 -0.70 7.50 -6.23
N VAL A 127 -0.94 6.19 -6.32
CA VAL A 127 -2.28 5.61 -6.51
C VAL A 127 -2.80 5.14 -5.16
N PHE A 128 -3.97 5.61 -4.78
CA PHE A 128 -4.66 5.31 -3.54
C PHE A 128 -5.84 4.37 -3.80
N ASN A 129 -5.96 3.35 -2.98
CA ASN A 129 -7.11 2.45 -2.94
C ASN A 129 -7.61 2.37 -1.50
N GLN A 130 -8.86 2.78 -1.25
CA GLN A 130 -9.47 2.77 0.08
C GLN A 130 -10.57 1.70 0.15
N ARG A 131 -10.62 1.00 1.26
CA ARG A 131 -11.62 -0.01 1.60
C ARG A 131 -12.12 0.17 3.01
N SER A 132 -13.43 0.05 3.17
CA SER A 132 -14.06 0.02 4.48
C SER A 132 -13.66 -1.25 5.22
N ALA A 133 -13.28 -1.11 6.49
CA ALA A 133 -12.94 -2.22 7.36
C ALA A 133 -14.07 -2.47 8.35
N SER A 134 -14.47 -3.73 8.50
CA SER A 134 -15.47 -4.13 9.48
C SER A 134 -15.00 -5.31 10.33
N SER A 135 -15.44 -5.36 11.58
CA SER A 135 -15.22 -6.47 12.50
C SER A 135 -16.51 -6.85 13.16
N ARG A 136 -16.92 -8.11 13.05
CA ARG A 136 -18.16 -8.65 13.60
C ARG A 136 -19.44 -7.91 13.15
N GLY A 137 -19.40 -7.32 11.94
CA GLY A 137 -20.53 -6.56 11.39
C GLY A 137 -20.56 -5.08 11.77
N GLU A 138 -19.62 -4.61 12.61
CA GLU A 138 -19.47 -3.20 12.94
C GLU A 138 -18.33 -2.59 12.12
N GLY A 139 -18.54 -1.40 11.54
CA GLY A 139 -17.51 -0.64 10.84
C GLY A 139 -16.44 -0.16 11.83
N ILE A 140 -15.20 -0.52 11.58
CA ILE A 140 -14.07 -0.14 12.45
C ILE A 140 -13.20 0.94 11.82
N GLY A 141 -13.57 1.45 10.64
CA GLY A 141 -12.84 2.47 9.92
C GLY A 141 -12.52 2.08 8.49
N THR A 142 -11.46 2.62 7.95
CA THR A 142 -11.01 2.37 6.58
C THR A 142 -9.54 1.95 6.55
N VAL A 143 -9.18 1.22 5.51
CA VAL A 143 -7.79 0.88 5.18
C VAL A 143 -7.49 1.43 3.79
N THR A 144 -6.48 2.24 3.69
CA THR A 144 -5.99 2.81 2.43
C THR A 144 -4.64 2.21 2.09
N THR A 145 -4.52 1.67 0.89
CA THR A 145 -3.26 1.24 0.29
C THR A 145 -2.77 2.28 -0.70
N MET A 146 -1.46 2.50 -0.73
CA MET A 146 -0.80 3.50 -1.57
C MET A 146 0.33 2.86 -2.35
N ARG A 147 0.44 3.20 -3.64
CA ARG A 147 1.48 2.67 -4.51
C ARG A 147 2.11 3.78 -5.34
N ASP A 148 3.44 3.87 -5.28
CA ASP A 148 4.20 4.75 -6.17
C ASP A 148 4.13 4.26 -7.62
N ARG A 149 3.75 5.13 -8.52
CA ARG A 149 3.65 4.90 -9.96
C ARG A 149 4.44 5.90 -10.79
N THR A 150 5.33 6.66 -10.14
CA THR A 150 6.12 7.73 -10.78
C THR A 150 6.91 7.20 -11.97
N ASP A 151 7.62 6.08 -11.80
CA ASP A 151 8.41 5.49 -12.88
C ASP A 151 7.55 5.04 -14.07
N LEU A 152 6.39 4.44 -13.78
CA LEU A 152 5.47 3.94 -14.81
C LEU A 152 4.89 5.09 -15.64
N VAL A 153 4.49 6.17 -14.98
CA VAL A 153 3.94 7.37 -15.66
C VAL A 153 5.02 8.07 -16.47
N SER A 154 6.24 8.18 -15.94
CA SER A 154 7.38 8.78 -16.65
C SER A 154 7.77 7.98 -17.90
N MET A 155 7.84 6.66 -17.81
CA MET A 155 8.09 5.78 -18.95
C MET A 155 6.99 5.88 -20.01
N GLN A 156 5.73 5.92 -19.59
CA GLN A 156 4.60 6.06 -20.52
C GLN A 156 4.62 7.41 -21.23
N SER A 157 4.98 8.48 -20.55
CA SER A 157 5.16 9.82 -21.13
C SER A 157 6.30 9.84 -22.16
N GLN A 158 7.44 9.20 -21.85
CA GLN A 158 8.57 9.09 -22.79
C GLN A 158 8.21 8.29 -24.04
N LEU A 159 7.48 7.17 -23.90
CA LEU A 159 7.00 6.38 -25.02
C LEU A 159 6.04 7.17 -25.91
N SER A 160 5.09 7.89 -25.33
CA SER A 160 4.17 8.77 -26.05
C SER A 160 4.90 9.86 -26.81
N SER A 161 5.89 10.49 -26.19
CA SER A 161 6.71 11.52 -26.83
C SER A 161 7.50 10.97 -28.03
N ASN A 162 8.11 9.79 -27.87
CA ASN A 162 8.85 9.14 -28.94
C ASN A 162 7.96 8.73 -30.13
N LEU A 163 6.75 8.24 -29.86
CA LEU A 163 5.77 7.91 -30.91
C LEU A 163 5.34 9.18 -31.68
N SER A 164 5.08 10.27 -30.98
CA SER A 164 4.72 11.56 -31.60
C SER A 164 5.83 12.12 -32.50
N ILE A 165 7.09 12.00 -32.08
CA ILE A 165 8.25 12.41 -32.90
C ILE A 165 8.34 11.55 -34.17
N THR A 166 8.13 10.23 -34.05
CA THR A 166 8.17 9.30 -35.17
C THR A 166 7.09 9.61 -36.20
N ASP A 167 5.88 9.93 -35.77
CA ASP A 167 4.76 10.30 -36.63
C ASP A 167 5.01 11.65 -37.32
N THR A 168 5.59 12.61 -36.62
CA THR A 168 5.98 13.91 -37.19
C THR A 168 7.07 13.74 -38.26
N LEU A 169 8.09 12.92 -38.01
CA LEU A 169 9.15 12.62 -38.98
C LEU A 169 8.61 11.88 -40.21
N ARG A 170 7.66 10.96 -40.02
CA ARG A 170 6.99 10.30 -41.15
C ARG A 170 6.22 11.30 -42.02
N ALA A 171 5.44 12.19 -41.40
CA ALA A 171 4.69 13.22 -42.11
C ALA A 171 5.64 14.13 -42.91
N GLN A 172 6.75 14.59 -42.30
CA GLN A 172 7.76 15.41 -42.99
C GLN A 172 8.43 14.65 -44.14
N THR A 173 8.75 13.37 -43.97
CA THR A 173 9.36 12.55 -45.02
C THR A 173 8.41 12.38 -46.20
N HIS A 174 7.11 12.18 -45.97
CA HIS A 174 6.10 12.14 -47.01
C HIS A 174 5.94 13.46 -47.74
N GLU A 175 5.98 14.58 -47.01
CA GLU A 175 5.90 15.91 -47.60
C GLU A 175 7.14 16.21 -48.47
N PHE A 176 8.33 15.86 -47.99
CA PHE A 176 9.58 15.97 -48.77
C PHE A 176 9.55 15.12 -50.05
N ALA A 177 9.07 13.86 -49.95
CA ALA A 177 8.92 12.98 -51.11
C ALA A 177 7.95 13.57 -52.15
N ASN A 178 6.83 14.15 -51.73
CA ASN A 178 5.86 14.82 -52.57
C ASN A 178 6.46 16.07 -53.27
N GLN A 179 7.22 16.88 -52.53
CA GLN A 179 7.90 18.06 -53.07
C GLN A 179 8.94 17.65 -54.13
N LEU A 180 9.76 16.63 -53.88
CA LEU A 180 10.72 16.10 -54.83
C LEU A 180 10.03 15.55 -56.08
N HIS A 181 8.90 14.87 -55.96
CA HIS A 181 8.14 14.36 -57.09
C HIS A 181 7.57 15.48 -57.95
N THR A 182 7.10 16.57 -57.34
CA THR A 182 6.62 17.78 -58.04
C THR A 182 7.73 18.46 -58.79
N ILE A 183 8.92 18.62 -58.24
CA ILE A 183 10.08 19.21 -58.89
C ILE A 183 10.56 18.33 -60.04
N SER A 184 10.61 17.00 -59.87
CA SER A 184 10.99 16.06 -60.94
C SER A 184 10.01 16.08 -62.09
N GLY A 185 8.69 16.26 -61.83
CA GLY A 185 7.69 16.42 -62.90
C GLY A 185 7.82 17.72 -63.71
N LEU A 186 8.33 18.78 -63.08
CA LEU A 186 8.57 20.07 -63.75
C LEU A 186 9.87 20.11 -64.59
N VAL A 187 10.79 19.21 -64.34
CA VAL A 187 12.09 19.12 -65.06
C VAL A 187 12.05 18.18 -66.29
N GLN A 188 10.94 17.47 -66.54
CA GLN A 188 10.80 16.67 -67.72
C GLN A 188 10.68 17.60 -68.96
N PRO A 189 11.71 17.66 -69.83
CA PRO A 189 11.62 18.49 -71.08
C PRO A 189 10.55 17.90 -71.97
N ALA A 190 9.68 18.77 -72.49
CA ALA A 190 8.72 18.46 -73.56
C ALA A 190 9.41 17.76 -74.72
N SER A 191 9.23 16.44 -74.79
CA SER A 191 9.68 15.70 -76.00
C SER A 191 8.83 16.15 -77.21
N THR A 192 9.46 16.91 -78.04
CA THR A 192 8.96 17.40 -79.30
C THR A 192 8.51 16.20 -80.15
N THR A 193 7.24 16.08 -80.34
CA THR A 193 6.61 15.14 -81.27
C THR A 193 6.90 15.67 -82.69
N ARG A 194 7.93 15.13 -83.35
CA ARG A 194 8.18 15.33 -84.78
C ARG A 194 7.31 14.36 -85.54
N SER A 195 6.25 14.87 -86.14
CA SER A 195 5.44 14.14 -87.10
C SER A 195 6.25 13.85 -88.40
N PRO A 196 6.25 12.65 -88.93
CA PRO A 196 6.77 12.42 -90.27
C PRO A 196 5.67 12.81 -91.25
N SER A 197 5.99 13.79 -92.10
CA SER A 197 5.21 14.14 -93.30
C SER A 197 5.26 12.98 -94.27
N SER A 198 4.09 12.50 -94.64
CA SER A 198 3.81 11.68 -95.80
C SER A 198 4.09 12.47 -97.04
N SER A 199 4.91 11.97 -97.98
CA SER A 199 4.89 12.35 -99.35
C SER A 199 4.67 11.12 -100.24
N ALA A 200 3.56 11.17 -100.95
CA ALA A 200 3.17 10.22 -101.99
C ALA A 200 3.97 10.53 -103.26
N ALA A 201 4.30 9.48 -103.95
CA ALA A 201 4.19 9.34 -105.40
C ALA A 201 4.47 7.88 -105.78
#